data_3f188de211bc77770cfedb8928598bb5
#
_entry.id   3f188de211bc77770cfedb8928598bb5
#
_cell.length_a   1.000
_cell.length_b   1.000
_cell.length_c   1.000
_cell.angle_alpha   90.00
_cell.angle_beta   90.00
_cell.angle_gamma   90.00
#
_symmetry.space_group_name_H-M   'P 1'
#
loop_
_entity.id
_entity.type
_entity.pdbx_description
1 polymer ?
#
loop_
_entity_poly.entity_id
_entity_poly.type
_entity_poly.pdbx_seq_one_letter_code
_entity_poly.pdbx_strand_id
1 'polypeptide(L)'
;MKNFVALLCTGLLLLSCKSTRTGGGTVEPPAENTFRIAFGSCNKTEVENLFWDDILALQPDLWIWGGDNIYADTEDMREMREMYRAQKEIPAYRALAAQVPVIGTWDDHDYGLNDGGAEFTARSESEQAFLDFMDVPKDSPRRAREGVYASHTYIRPGGKVKVLVLDTRYFRTPLRTDPSG
;
A
#
# COMPACT_ATOMS: atom_id res chain seq x y z
N MET A 1 -75.02 39.21 -10.32
CA MET A 1 -73.93 38.82 -11.18
C MET A 1 -72.70 38.61 -10.29
N LYS A 2 -72.39 37.39 -9.96
CA LYS A 2 -71.27 37.04 -9.05
C LYS A 2 -70.17 36.39 -9.86
N ASN A 3 -69.04 37.06 -9.98
CA ASN A 3 -67.85 36.52 -10.67
C ASN A 3 -67.08 35.62 -9.73
N PHE A 4 -67.02 34.33 -10.08
CA PHE A 4 -66.14 33.36 -9.44
C PHE A 4 -64.76 33.41 -10.11
N VAL A 5 -63.77 33.83 -9.38
CA VAL A 5 -62.37 33.72 -9.80
C VAL A 5 -61.83 32.37 -9.32
N ALA A 6 -61.56 31.49 -10.25
CA ALA A 6 -60.94 30.19 -9.93
C ALA A 6 -59.41 30.39 -9.82
N LEU A 7 -58.88 30.19 -8.63
CA LEU A 7 -57.44 30.22 -8.36
C LEU A 7 -56.85 28.83 -8.65
N LEU A 8 -56.06 28.75 -9.73
CA LEU A 8 -55.38 27.52 -10.16
C LEU A 8 -54.07 27.40 -9.37
N CYS A 9 -54.05 26.56 -8.32
CA CYS A 9 -52.82 26.24 -7.61
C CYS A 9 -52.01 25.20 -8.39
N THR A 10 -50.96 25.68 -9.09
CA THR A 10 -50.00 24.81 -9.72
C THR A 10 -49.03 24.25 -8.66
N GLY A 11 -49.26 23.02 -8.22
CA GLY A 11 -48.39 22.31 -7.31
C GLY A 11 -47.08 21.91 -8.02
N LEU A 12 -46.00 22.56 -7.65
CA LEU A 12 -44.65 22.19 -8.08
C LEU A 12 -44.19 20.97 -7.29
N LEU A 13 -44.26 19.79 -7.89
CA LEU A 13 -43.70 18.57 -7.34
C LEU A 13 -42.16 18.62 -7.37
N LEU A 14 -41.52 18.98 -6.28
CA LEU A 14 -40.09 18.81 -6.08
C LEU A 14 -39.77 17.32 -5.98
N LEU A 15 -39.35 16.71 -7.07
CA LEU A 15 -38.70 15.40 -7.06
C LEU A 15 -37.34 15.55 -6.39
N SER A 16 -37.29 15.34 -5.07
CA SER A 16 -36.06 15.16 -4.32
C SER A 16 -35.48 13.81 -4.70
N CYS A 17 -34.42 13.78 -5.53
CA CYS A 17 -33.58 12.60 -5.70
C CYS A 17 -32.90 12.30 -4.38
N LYS A 18 -33.47 11.41 -3.56
CA LYS A 18 -32.74 10.75 -2.47
C LYS A 18 -31.67 9.88 -3.11
N SER A 19 -30.44 10.36 -3.12
CA SER A 19 -29.27 9.52 -3.34
C SER A 19 -29.18 8.54 -2.17
N THR A 20 -29.70 7.35 -2.35
CA THR A 20 -29.43 6.23 -1.43
C THR A 20 -28.01 5.80 -1.67
N ARG A 21 -27.08 6.22 -0.78
CA ARG A 21 -25.80 5.54 -0.64
C ARG A 21 -26.08 4.11 -0.17
N THR A 22 -26.26 3.20 -1.11
CA THR A 22 -26.14 1.77 -0.87
C THR A 22 -24.67 1.41 -0.89
N GLY A 23 -23.95 1.81 0.16
CA GLY A 23 -22.57 1.42 0.39
C GLY A 23 -22.53 0.19 1.28
N GLY A 24 -22.99 -0.92 0.79
CA GLY A 24 -22.87 -2.22 1.41
C GLY A 24 -22.81 -3.25 0.29
N GLY A 25 -21.76 -3.18 -0.52
CA GLY A 25 -21.44 -4.26 -1.44
C GLY A 25 -21.14 -5.50 -0.61
N THR A 26 -22.00 -6.51 -0.65
CA THR A 26 -21.65 -7.84 -0.15
C THR A 26 -20.44 -8.30 -0.96
N VAL A 27 -19.29 -8.41 -0.30
CA VAL A 27 -18.09 -8.98 -0.92
C VAL A 27 -18.43 -10.45 -1.17
N GLU A 28 -18.62 -10.83 -2.44
CA GLU A 28 -18.80 -12.23 -2.78
C GLU A 28 -17.55 -13.03 -2.36
N PRO A 29 -17.73 -14.21 -1.75
CA PRO A 29 -16.60 -15.09 -1.45
C PRO A 29 -15.83 -15.38 -2.75
N PRO A 30 -14.48 -15.41 -2.70
CA PRO A 30 -13.68 -15.67 -3.89
C PRO A 30 -14.04 -17.02 -4.51
N ALA A 31 -14.07 -17.08 -5.84
CA ALA A 31 -14.22 -18.35 -6.53
C ALA A 31 -13.11 -19.33 -6.09
N GLU A 32 -13.40 -20.62 -6.08
CA GLU A 32 -12.58 -21.68 -5.48
C GLU A 32 -11.09 -21.69 -5.96
N ASN A 33 -10.80 -21.10 -7.11
CA ASN A 33 -9.46 -20.99 -7.70
C ASN A 33 -8.93 -19.55 -7.82
N THR A 34 -9.46 -18.62 -7.05
CA THR A 34 -9.02 -17.22 -7.07
C THR A 34 -7.81 -17.02 -6.15
N PHE A 35 -6.79 -16.28 -6.61
CA PHE A 35 -5.71 -15.76 -5.78
C PHE A 35 -5.83 -14.24 -5.71
N ARG A 36 -6.26 -13.74 -4.57
CA ARG A 36 -6.54 -12.32 -4.36
C ARG A 36 -5.31 -11.60 -3.84
N ILE A 37 -4.83 -10.63 -4.61
CA ILE A 37 -3.69 -9.80 -4.23
C ILE A 37 -4.21 -8.41 -3.90
N ALA A 38 -3.89 -7.91 -2.71
CA ALA A 38 -4.01 -6.51 -2.34
C ALA A 38 -2.62 -5.86 -2.37
N PHE A 39 -2.53 -4.61 -2.77
CA PHE A 39 -1.28 -3.86 -2.78
C PHE A 39 -1.53 -2.37 -2.51
N GLY A 40 -0.51 -1.70 -1.99
CA GLY A 40 -0.55 -0.28 -1.71
C GLY A 40 0.85 0.29 -1.54
N SER A 41 0.93 1.62 -1.58
CA SER A 41 2.15 2.42 -1.44
C SER A 41 1.84 3.77 -0.78
N CYS A 42 2.86 4.59 -0.55
CA CYS A 42 2.72 5.98 -0.09
C CYS A 42 1.95 6.09 1.24
N ASN A 43 2.35 5.29 2.21
CA ASN A 43 1.69 5.21 3.52
C ASN A 43 2.40 6.10 4.55
N LYS A 44 1.74 7.16 4.97
CA LYS A 44 2.22 8.03 6.07
C LYS A 44 1.74 7.49 7.40
N THR A 45 2.67 6.97 8.19
CA THR A 45 2.39 6.32 9.48
C THR A 45 1.72 7.27 10.49
N GLU A 46 2.00 8.58 10.41
CA GLU A 46 1.42 9.62 11.25
C GLU A 46 -0.01 10.01 10.88
N VAL A 47 -0.49 9.57 9.72
CA VAL A 47 -1.86 9.80 9.26
C VAL A 47 -2.67 8.53 9.47
N GLU A 48 -3.84 8.66 10.11
CA GLU A 48 -4.73 7.52 10.31
C GLU A 48 -5.15 6.92 8.95
N ASN A 49 -4.75 5.67 8.73
CA ASN A 49 -5.13 4.92 7.55
C ASN A 49 -6.36 4.06 7.86
N LEU A 50 -7.50 4.46 7.33
CA LEU A 50 -8.80 3.80 7.55
C LEU A 50 -9.03 2.56 6.66
N PHE A 51 -8.11 2.26 5.74
CA PHE A 51 -8.33 1.20 4.74
C PHE A 51 -7.91 -0.20 5.20
N TRP A 52 -7.17 -0.33 6.31
CA TRP A 52 -6.67 -1.64 6.75
C TRP A 52 -7.78 -2.66 7.04
N ASP A 53 -8.86 -2.21 7.68
CA ASP A 53 -10.01 -3.07 7.99
C ASP A 53 -10.76 -3.46 6.71
N ASP A 54 -10.93 -2.54 5.76
CA ASP A 54 -11.55 -2.80 4.46
C ASP A 54 -10.71 -3.79 3.65
N ILE A 55 -9.38 -3.63 3.64
CA ILE A 55 -8.45 -4.55 2.98
C ILE A 55 -8.57 -5.95 3.59
N LEU A 56 -8.57 -6.04 4.92
CA LEU A 56 -8.68 -7.33 5.61
C LEU A 56 -10.04 -7.99 5.36
N ALA A 57 -11.13 -7.20 5.30
CA ALA A 57 -12.47 -7.70 4.98
C ALA A 57 -12.57 -8.32 3.58
N LEU A 58 -11.72 -7.90 2.65
CA LEU A 58 -11.60 -8.51 1.32
C LEU A 58 -10.90 -9.88 1.34
N GLN A 59 -10.35 -10.30 2.46
CA GLN A 59 -9.65 -11.58 2.63
C GLN A 59 -8.58 -11.82 1.54
N PRO A 60 -7.59 -10.94 1.38
CA PRO A 60 -6.55 -11.16 0.39
C PRO A 60 -5.66 -12.35 0.78
N ASP A 61 -5.17 -13.06 -0.22
CA ASP A 61 -4.18 -14.13 -0.07
C ASP A 61 -2.75 -13.58 0.06
N LEU A 62 -2.56 -12.30 -0.29
CA LEU A 62 -1.27 -11.63 -0.30
C LEU A 62 -1.46 -10.11 -0.17
N TRP A 63 -0.67 -9.47 0.68
CA TRP A 63 -0.44 -8.02 0.68
C TRP A 63 0.92 -7.71 0.07
N ILE A 64 0.98 -6.72 -0.82
CA ILE A 64 2.22 -6.26 -1.44
C ILE A 64 2.43 -4.77 -1.11
N TRP A 65 3.50 -4.46 -0.44
CA TRP A 65 4.00 -3.11 -0.31
C TRP A 65 4.69 -2.66 -1.61
N GLY A 66 4.25 -1.54 -2.17
CA GLY A 66 4.75 -0.98 -3.42
C GLY A 66 5.82 0.10 -3.25
N GLY A 67 6.25 0.35 -2.02
CA GLY A 67 7.19 1.41 -1.67
C GLY A 67 6.55 2.57 -0.92
N ASP A 68 7.37 3.47 -0.36
CA ASP A 68 6.94 4.52 0.58
C ASP A 68 6.13 3.93 1.72
N ASN A 69 6.61 2.85 2.28
CA ASN A 69 5.97 2.16 3.38
C ASN A 69 6.05 3.00 4.67
N ILE A 70 7.05 3.85 4.74
CA ILE A 70 7.28 4.94 5.69
C ILE A 70 7.93 6.12 4.96
N TYR A 71 7.91 7.31 5.56
CA TYR A 71 8.55 8.52 5.03
C TYR A 71 9.73 8.89 5.94
N ALA A 72 10.85 8.19 5.77
CA ALA A 72 12.01 8.33 6.65
C ALA A 72 12.96 9.45 6.20
N ASP A 73 13.35 9.47 4.92
CA ASP A 73 14.28 10.48 4.35
C ASP A 73 15.49 10.76 5.25
N THR A 74 16.13 9.70 5.75
CA THR A 74 17.18 9.78 6.76
C THR A 74 18.32 8.80 6.49
N GLU A 75 19.54 9.20 6.89
CA GLU A 75 20.70 8.31 6.97
C GLU A 75 20.86 7.67 8.38
N ASP A 76 20.04 8.08 9.36
CA ASP A 76 20.02 7.46 10.69
C ASP A 76 19.17 6.18 10.67
N MET A 77 19.84 5.05 10.58
CA MET A 77 19.18 3.74 10.56
C MET A 77 18.44 3.38 11.87
N ARG A 78 18.72 4.06 12.96
CA ARG A 78 17.96 3.91 14.20
C ARG A 78 16.58 4.55 14.04
N GLU A 79 16.55 5.78 13.53
CA GLU A 79 15.31 6.50 13.22
C GLU A 79 14.46 5.73 12.21
N MET A 80 15.06 5.29 11.10
CA MET A 80 14.37 4.47 10.08
C MET A 80 13.74 3.21 10.67
N ARG A 81 14.48 2.46 11.51
CA ARG A 81 13.95 1.25 12.17
C ARG A 81 12.84 1.56 13.17
N GLU A 82 12.90 2.70 13.85
CA GLU A 82 11.83 3.16 14.75
C GLU A 82 10.55 3.46 13.96
N MET A 83 10.65 4.10 12.80
CA MET A 83 9.51 4.37 11.91
C MET A 83 8.91 3.07 11.35
N TYR A 84 9.74 2.14 10.89
CA TYR A 84 9.26 0.82 10.46
C TYR A 84 8.57 0.05 11.61
N ARG A 85 9.11 0.13 12.82
CA ARG A 85 8.47 -0.47 13.99
C ARG A 85 7.12 0.17 14.27
N ALA A 86 7.04 1.52 14.25
CA ALA A 86 5.78 2.23 14.44
C ALA A 86 4.72 1.79 13.42
N GLN A 87 5.09 1.60 12.14
CA GLN A 87 4.20 1.06 11.11
C GLN A 87 3.71 -0.35 11.47
N LYS A 88 4.59 -1.23 11.96
CA LYS A 88 4.21 -2.60 12.36
C LYS A 88 3.31 -2.62 13.60
N GLU A 89 3.39 -1.62 14.47
CA GLU A 89 2.61 -1.53 15.69
C GLU A 89 1.20 -0.96 15.50
N ILE A 90 0.88 -0.40 14.32
CA ILE A 90 -0.49 0.03 13.99
C ILE A 90 -1.44 -1.17 14.15
N PRO A 91 -2.44 -1.09 15.04
CA PRO A 91 -3.26 -2.27 15.38
C PRO A 91 -3.94 -2.91 14.19
N ALA A 92 -4.53 -2.12 13.30
CA ALA A 92 -5.23 -2.62 12.12
C ALA A 92 -4.27 -3.23 11.09
N TYR A 93 -3.08 -2.63 10.85
CA TYR A 93 -2.04 -3.25 10.02
C TYR A 93 -1.52 -4.56 10.62
N ARG A 94 -1.28 -4.59 11.93
CA ARG A 94 -0.86 -5.81 12.63
C ARG A 94 -1.89 -6.93 12.51
N ALA A 95 -3.18 -6.59 12.56
CA ALA A 95 -4.26 -7.56 12.34
C ALA A 95 -4.24 -8.14 10.92
N LEU A 96 -3.95 -7.31 9.91
CA LEU A 96 -3.75 -7.75 8.53
C LEU A 96 -2.51 -8.67 8.43
N ALA A 97 -1.36 -8.23 8.89
CA ALA A 97 -0.10 -8.95 8.78
C ALA A 97 -0.08 -10.29 9.56
N ALA A 98 -0.93 -10.42 10.59
CA ALA A 98 -1.10 -11.68 11.31
C ALA A 98 -1.88 -12.75 10.52
N GLN A 99 -2.63 -12.36 9.50
CA GLN A 99 -3.52 -13.23 8.74
C GLN A 99 -3.12 -13.40 7.28
N VAL A 100 -2.42 -12.41 6.74
CA VAL A 100 -2.09 -12.30 5.31
C VAL A 100 -0.58 -12.24 5.15
N PRO A 101 0.02 -13.08 4.29
CA PRO A 101 1.42 -12.96 3.92
C PRO A 101 1.72 -11.56 3.37
N VAL A 102 2.83 -10.97 3.82
CA VAL A 102 3.28 -9.64 3.40
C VAL A 102 4.58 -9.76 2.65
N ILE A 103 4.64 -9.17 1.46
CA ILE A 103 5.87 -8.98 0.69
C ILE A 103 5.94 -7.54 0.20
N GLY A 104 7.05 -7.12 -0.38
CA GLY A 104 7.11 -5.76 -0.92
C GLY A 104 8.48 -5.31 -1.35
N THR A 105 8.50 -4.05 -1.74
CA THR A 105 9.69 -3.27 -2.08
C THR A 105 9.64 -1.93 -1.36
N TRP A 106 10.70 -1.19 -1.45
CA TRP A 106 10.78 0.22 -1.06
C TRP A 106 10.56 1.15 -2.25
N ASP A 107 10.37 2.45 -1.97
CA ASP A 107 10.60 3.54 -2.90
C ASP A 107 11.56 4.55 -2.25
N ASP A 108 11.60 5.81 -2.63
CA ASP A 108 12.64 6.74 -2.23
C ASP A 108 12.59 7.14 -0.75
N HIS A 109 11.42 7.37 -0.20
CA HIS A 109 11.29 7.80 1.20
C HIS A 109 11.74 6.72 2.20
N ASP A 110 11.42 5.48 1.96
CA ASP A 110 11.85 4.36 2.81
C ASP A 110 13.17 3.72 2.36
N TYR A 111 13.68 4.09 1.19
CA TYR A 111 15.08 3.92 0.82
C TYR A 111 16.00 4.82 1.63
N GLY A 112 15.54 6.04 1.96
CA GLY A 112 16.16 6.97 2.88
C GLY A 112 16.66 8.27 2.26
N LEU A 113 16.51 8.44 0.95
CA LEU A 113 16.83 9.66 0.23
C LEU A 113 15.77 9.93 -0.83
N ASN A 114 15.01 11.02 -0.64
CA ASN A 114 14.02 11.44 -1.63
C ASN A 114 14.62 11.50 -3.04
N ASP A 115 13.97 10.88 -4.00
CA ASP A 115 14.47 10.69 -5.37
C ASP A 115 15.83 9.98 -5.46
N GLY A 116 16.31 9.36 -4.37
CA GLY A 116 17.62 8.72 -4.28
C GLY A 116 17.78 7.47 -5.14
N GLY A 117 19.01 7.19 -5.50
CA GLY A 117 19.46 6.02 -6.26
C GLY A 117 20.82 5.53 -5.76
N ALA A 118 21.67 5.08 -6.65
CA ALA A 118 22.99 4.51 -6.33
C ALA A 118 23.94 5.47 -5.61
N GLU A 119 23.66 6.77 -5.64
CA GLU A 119 24.40 7.81 -4.93
C GLU A 119 24.12 7.83 -3.41
N PHE A 120 23.06 7.21 -2.94
CA PHE A 120 22.74 7.17 -1.51
C PHE A 120 23.78 6.32 -0.75
N THR A 121 24.51 6.96 0.16
CA THR A 121 25.66 6.34 0.83
C THR A 121 25.27 5.27 1.82
N ALA A 122 24.12 5.44 2.52
CA ALA A 122 23.61 4.50 3.52
C ALA A 122 22.69 3.40 2.96
N ARG A 123 22.67 3.21 1.63
CA ARG A 123 21.75 2.26 0.97
C ARG A 123 21.86 0.82 1.46
N SER A 124 23.07 0.37 1.81
CA SER A 124 23.30 -0.98 2.30
C SER A 124 22.68 -1.20 3.69
N GLU A 125 22.84 -0.21 4.56
CA GLU A 125 22.27 -0.23 5.91
C GLU A 125 20.75 -0.06 5.87
N SER A 126 20.26 0.77 4.96
CA SER A 126 18.83 0.94 4.69
C SER A 126 18.20 -0.37 4.19
N GLU A 127 18.90 -1.09 3.30
CA GLU A 127 18.48 -2.42 2.85
C GLU A 127 18.25 -3.37 4.03
N GLN A 128 19.19 -3.40 4.98
CA GLN A 128 19.04 -4.26 6.16
C GLN A 128 17.85 -3.84 7.04
N ALA A 129 17.57 -2.53 7.15
CA ALA A 129 16.41 -2.03 7.89
C ALA A 129 15.09 -2.44 7.20
N PHE A 130 15.02 -2.33 5.88
CA PHE A 130 13.88 -2.79 5.09
C PHE A 130 13.68 -4.31 5.19
N LEU A 131 14.75 -5.09 5.11
CA LEU A 131 14.67 -6.56 5.24
C LEU A 131 14.23 -6.98 6.66
N ASP A 132 14.56 -6.19 7.69
CA ASP A 132 14.02 -6.38 9.05
C ASP A 132 12.51 -6.06 9.10
N PHE A 133 12.07 -5.00 8.45
CA PHE A 133 10.65 -4.67 8.32
C PHE A 133 9.85 -5.77 7.62
N MET A 134 10.42 -6.40 6.59
CA MET A 134 9.81 -7.51 5.86
C MET A 134 9.96 -8.88 6.56
N ASP A 135 10.45 -8.94 7.80
CA ASP A 135 10.68 -10.16 8.57
C ASP A 135 11.55 -11.20 7.82
N VAL A 136 12.46 -10.73 6.97
CA VAL A 136 13.40 -11.60 6.27
C VAL A 136 14.35 -12.24 7.31
N PRO A 137 14.50 -13.58 7.34
CA PRO A 137 15.39 -14.25 8.29
C PRO A 137 16.83 -13.71 8.26
N LYS A 138 17.50 -13.70 9.41
CA LYS A 138 18.86 -13.14 9.52
C LYS A 138 19.89 -13.93 8.72
N ASP A 139 19.67 -15.20 8.49
CA ASP A 139 20.49 -16.11 7.68
C ASP A 139 20.08 -16.18 6.20
N SER A 140 19.11 -15.36 5.79
CA SER A 140 18.64 -15.35 4.41
C SER A 140 19.73 -14.89 3.45
N PRO A 141 19.92 -15.59 2.31
CA PRO A 141 20.82 -15.14 1.25
C PRO A 141 20.50 -13.75 0.69
N ARG A 142 19.27 -13.28 0.86
CA ARG A 142 18.88 -11.93 0.46
C ARG A 142 19.66 -10.84 1.17
N ARG A 143 20.15 -11.10 2.39
CA ARG A 143 20.92 -10.15 3.19
C ARG A 143 22.38 -10.01 2.76
N ALA A 144 22.86 -10.93 1.92
CA ALA A 144 24.24 -10.95 1.43
C ALA A 144 24.36 -10.45 -0.03
N ARG A 145 23.29 -9.96 -0.62
CA ARG A 145 23.28 -9.42 -1.97
C ARG A 145 22.76 -7.99 -1.97
N GLU A 146 23.11 -7.21 -2.96
CA GLU A 146 22.62 -5.86 -3.16
C GLU A 146 21.16 -5.84 -3.65
N GLY A 147 20.35 -4.93 -3.09
CA GLY A 147 18.99 -4.65 -3.48
C GLY A 147 17.92 -5.59 -2.89
N VAL A 148 16.72 -5.05 -2.75
CA VAL A 148 15.60 -5.72 -2.07
C VAL A 148 14.73 -6.59 -2.98
N TYR A 149 15.02 -6.65 -4.28
CA TYR A 149 14.23 -7.43 -5.24
C TYR A 149 14.08 -8.90 -4.80
N ALA A 150 12.93 -9.51 -5.11
CA ALA A 150 12.63 -10.88 -4.72
C ALA A 150 11.67 -11.55 -5.68
N SER A 151 11.62 -12.88 -5.63
CA SER A 151 10.54 -13.64 -6.25
C SER A 151 9.88 -14.55 -5.23
N HIS A 152 8.55 -14.58 -5.27
CA HIS A 152 7.71 -15.40 -4.39
C HIS A 152 6.84 -16.31 -5.23
N THR A 153 6.70 -17.57 -4.84
CA THR A 153 5.87 -18.53 -5.58
C THR A 153 4.84 -19.11 -4.64
N TYR A 154 3.57 -19.00 -5.03
CA TYR A 154 2.42 -19.53 -4.31
C TYR A 154 1.82 -20.69 -5.10
N ILE A 155 1.70 -21.84 -4.46
CA ILE A 155 1.09 -23.04 -5.06
C ILE A 155 -0.37 -23.07 -4.63
N ARG A 156 -1.28 -23.22 -5.60
CA ARG A 156 -2.72 -23.26 -5.40
C ARG A 156 -3.33 -24.46 -6.14
N PRO A 157 -4.55 -24.90 -5.76
CA PRO A 157 -5.31 -25.82 -6.55
C PRO A 157 -5.48 -25.29 -7.96
N GLY A 158 -5.07 -25.67 -8.98
CA GLY A 158 -5.22 -25.12 -10.34
C GLY A 158 -3.99 -24.39 -10.90
N GLY A 159 -2.92 -24.18 -10.10
CA GLY A 159 -1.73 -23.58 -10.67
C GLY A 159 -0.74 -22.96 -9.69
N LYS A 160 0.18 -22.20 -10.26
CA LYS A 160 1.19 -21.46 -9.53
C LYS A 160 1.07 -19.98 -9.85
N VAL A 161 1.10 -19.13 -8.81
CA VAL A 161 1.26 -17.69 -8.95
C VAL A 161 2.69 -17.35 -8.59
N LYS A 162 3.41 -16.69 -9.49
CA LYS A 162 4.75 -16.19 -9.23
C LYS A 162 4.72 -14.67 -9.24
N VAL A 163 5.10 -14.06 -8.11
CA VAL A 163 5.21 -12.61 -7.94
C VAL A 163 6.69 -12.24 -8.01
N LEU A 164 7.02 -11.34 -8.91
CA LEU A 164 8.35 -10.73 -9.03
C LEU A 164 8.26 -9.31 -8.46
N VAL A 165 9.00 -9.06 -7.41
CA VAL A 165 9.12 -7.75 -6.78
C VAL A 165 10.45 -7.16 -7.22
N LEU A 166 10.41 -6.02 -7.90
CA LEU A 166 11.60 -5.34 -8.41
C LEU A 166 12.11 -4.30 -7.41
N ASP A 167 13.39 -3.99 -7.51
CA ASP A 167 14.01 -2.86 -6.83
C ASP A 167 14.30 -1.77 -7.88
N THR A 168 13.69 -0.63 -7.72
CA THR A 168 13.82 0.50 -8.65
C THR A 168 14.72 1.62 -8.11
N ARG A 169 15.35 1.43 -6.93
CA ARG A 169 16.18 2.44 -6.26
C ARG A 169 17.66 2.07 -6.17
N TYR A 170 17.99 0.90 -5.67
CA TYR A 170 19.36 0.53 -5.32
C TYR A 170 20.37 0.69 -6.47
N PHE A 171 19.97 0.35 -7.69
CA PHE A 171 20.82 0.36 -8.88
C PHE A 171 20.56 1.55 -9.82
N ARG A 172 19.59 2.39 -9.49
CA ARG A 172 19.21 3.52 -10.34
C ARG A 172 20.29 4.60 -10.30
N THR A 173 20.71 5.08 -11.46
CA THR A 173 21.59 6.25 -11.53
C THR A 173 20.89 7.50 -11.01
N PRO A 174 21.63 8.50 -10.50
CA PRO A 174 21.06 9.78 -10.09
C PRO A 174 20.18 10.40 -11.18
N LEU A 175 19.14 11.11 -10.77
CA LEU A 175 18.34 11.88 -11.71
C LEU A 175 19.22 12.91 -12.43
N ARG A 176 19.01 13.01 -13.73
CA ARG A 176 19.64 14.09 -14.50
C ARG A 176 18.73 15.29 -14.49
N THR A 177 19.24 16.43 -14.04
CA THR A 177 18.57 17.70 -14.28
C THR A 177 18.59 18.01 -15.77
N ASP A 178 17.45 18.30 -16.35
CA ASP A 178 17.40 18.77 -17.73
C ASP A 178 18.07 20.16 -17.79
N PRO A 179 19.16 20.34 -18.55
CA PRO A 179 19.82 21.65 -18.65
C PRO A 179 18.97 22.68 -19.39
N SER A 180 17.86 22.30 -19.98
CA SER A 180 16.93 23.24 -20.66
C SER A 180 15.83 23.80 -19.73
N GLY A 181 15.79 23.41 -18.43
CA GLY A 181 14.98 24.00 -17.36
C GLY A 181 13.55 23.54 -17.34
#